data_fc02a90a9e3044dcfbeab5890da76807
#
_entry.id   fc02a90a9e3044dcfbeab5890da76807
#
_cell.length_a   1.000
_cell.length_b   1.000
_cell.length_c   1.000
_cell.angle_alpha   90.00
_cell.angle_beta   90.00
_cell.angle_gamma   90.00
#
_symmetry.space_group_name_H-M   'P 1'
#
loop_
_entity.id
_entity.type
_entity.pdbx_description
1 polymer ?
#
loop_
_entity_poly.entity_id
_entity_poly.type
_entity_poly.pdbx_seq_one_letter_code
_entity_poly.pdbx_strand_id
1 'polypeptide(L)'
;MKQHLTLLFALLCCAAIAQQPKATFAAANKAYFSGDFAEASRLYESVLQEGYESAALYNNLGNAYYRQGELALALINYERALLLTPRDSEIQENLAFVYSKTEDHVESLPVLFIVRWWQSLVALASAREWVSIIIVLLCITCCAVVVFF
;
A
#
# COMPACT_ATOMS: atom_id res chain seq x y z
N MET A 1 14.09 41.14 7.83
CA MET A 1 14.84 40.45 6.78
C MET A 1 15.43 39.11 7.22
N LYS A 2 16.20 39.02 8.33
CA LYS A 2 16.81 37.74 8.77
C LYS A 2 15.78 36.65 9.08
N GLN A 3 14.64 36.97 9.69
CA GLN A 3 13.58 35.98 10.03
C GLN A 3 12.87 35.43 8.80
N HIS A 4 12.69 36.21 7.74
CA HIS A 4 12.10 35.69 6.48
C HIS A 4 13.06 34.77 5.70
N LEU A 5 14.37 35.04 5.83
CA LEU A 5 15.40 34.20 5.19
C LEU A 5 15.52 32.83 5.87
N THR A 6 15.41 32.78 7.21
CA THR A 6 15.40 31.50 7.96
C THR A 6 14.13 30.67 7.71
N LEU A 7 12.96 31.33 7.59
CA LEU A 7 11.71 30.65 7.21
C LEU A 7 11.76 30.10 5.77
N LEU A 8 12.33 30.86 4.83
CA LEU A 8 12.51 30.41 3.45
C LEU A 8 13.47 29.23 3.36
N PHE A 9 14.57 29.25 4.13
CA PHE A 9 15.54 28.16 4.19
C PHE A 9 14.94 26.89 4.82
N ALA A 10 14.15 27.04 5.89
CA ALA A 10 13.44 25.92 6.52
C ALA A 10 12.39 25.28 5.57
N LEU A 11 11.65 26.09 4.81
CA LEU A 11 10.71 25.63 3.79
C LEU A 11 11.41 24.88 2.64
N LEU A 12 12.58 25.37 2.20
CA LEU A 12 13.39 24.71 1.18
C LEU A 12 13.95 23.38 1.66
N CYS A 13 14.41 23.29 2.92
CA CYS A 13 14.88 22.05 3.52
C CYS A 13 13.74 21.01 3.65
N CYS A 14 12.54 21.43 4.08
CA CYS A 14 11.37 20.55 4.14
C CYS A 14 10.95 20.02 2.76
N ALA A 15 11.03 20.84 1.72
CA ALA A 15 10.71 20.41 0.36
C ALA A 15 11.74 19.40 -0.21
N ALA A 16 13.02 19.54 0.15
CA ALA A 16 14.07 18.61 -0.27
C ALA A 16 13.90 17.23 0.38
N ILE A 17 13.49 17.16 1.64
CA ILE A 17 13.25 15.90 2.36
C ILE A 17 12.05 15.14 1.76
N ALA A 18 10.99 15.85 1.36
CA ALA A 18 9.79 15.25 0.77
C ALA A 18 9.99 14.67 -0.64
N GLN A 19 11.10 14.98 -1.31
CA GLN A 19 11.38 14.56 -2.69
C GLN A 19 12.22 13.27 -2.78
N GLN A 20 12.95 12.91 -1.73
CA GLN A 20 13.82 11.73 -1.70
C GLN A 20 13.10 10.39 -1.96
N PRO A 21 11.95 10.09 -1.33
CA PRO A 21 11.29 8.79 -1.53
C PRO A 21 10.78 8.58 -2.96
N LYS A 22 10.34 9.64 -3.61
CA LYS A 22 9.90 9.59 -5.02
C LYS A 22 11.06 9.30 -5.97
N ALA A 23 12.23 9.89 -5.71
CA ALA A 23 13.43 9.64 -6.50
C ALA A 23 13.92 8.20 -6.32
N THR A 24 13.95 7.69 -5.09
CA THR A 24 14.32 6.31 -4.77
C THR A 24 13.36 5.31 -5.39
N PHE A 25 12.05 5.56 -5.30
CA PHE A 25 11.03 4.72 -5.95
C PHE A 25 11.20 4.70 -7.47
N ALA A 26 11.48 5.84 -8.11
CA ALA A 26 11.75 5.90 -9.54
C ALA A 26 13.05 5.16 -9.93
N ALA A 27 14.09 5.23 -9.09
CA ALA A 27 15.31 4.47 -9.27
C ALA A 27 15.06 2.96 -9.16
N ALA A 28 14.23 2.53 -8.20
CA ALA A 28 13.81 1.14 -8.04
C ALA A 28 13.07 0.63 -9.28
N ASN A 29 12.13 1.41 -9.82
CA ASN A 29 11.45 1.07 -11.06
C ASN A 29 12.44 0.93 -12.22
N LYS A 30 13.41 1.83 -12.32
CA LYS A 30 14.45 1.76 -13.37
C LYS A 30 15.29 0.49 -13.23
N ALA A 31 15.72 0.13 -12.02
CA ALA A 31 16.45 -1.11 -11.74
C ALA A 31 15.62 -2.34 -12.14
N TYR A 32 14.33 -2.34 -11.79
CA TYR A 32 13.41 -3.42 -12.18
C TYR A 32 13.33 -3.59 -13.69
N PHE A 33 13.13 -2.51 -14.45
CA PHE A 33 13.04 -2.55 -15.91
C PHE A 33 14.38 -2.89 -16.59
N SER A 34 15.50 -2.64 -15.93
CA SER A 34 16.82 -3.09 -16.43
C SER A 34 17.13 -4.56 -16.10
N GLY A 35 16.23 -5.24 -15.35
CA GLY A 35 16.40 -6.63 -14.95
C GLY A 35 17.22 -6.83 -13.67
N ASP A 36 17.64 -5.76 -13.02
CA ASP A 36 18.33 -5.81 -11.72
C ASP A 36 17.31 -5.87 -10.58
N PHE A 37 16.70 -7.05 -10.42
CA PHE A 37 15.63 -7.26 -9.46
C PHE A 37 16.12 -7.19 -8.00
N ALA A 38 17.39 -7.53 -7.76
CA ALA A 38 17.99 -7.45 -6.44
C ALA A 38 18.17 -5.98 -6.00
N GLU A 39 18.68 -5.15 -6.87
CA GLU A 39 18.78 -3.71 -6.61
C GLU A 39 17.41 -3.04 -6.53
N ALA A 40 16.46 -3.46 -7.38
CA ALA A 40 15.09 -2.97 -7.33
C ALA A 40 14.44 -3.24 -5.96
N SER A 41 14.49 -4.48 -5.46
CA SER A 41 13.93 -4.84 -4.16
C SER A 41 14.58 -4.06 -3.02
N ARG A 42 15.91 -3.94 -3.03
CA ARG A 42 16.66 -3.17 -2.03
C ARG A 42 16.21 -1.69 -2.00
N LEU A 43 16.02 -1.08 -3.16
CA LEU A 43 15.59 0.31 -3.27
C LEU A 43 14.13 0.48 -2.83
N TYR A 44 13.21 -0.45 -3.19
CA TYR A 44 11.84 -0.41 -2.69
C TYR A 44 11.79 -0.56 -1.17
N GLU A 45 12.59 -1.46 -0.59
CA GLU A 45 12.69 -1.61 0.87
C GLU A 45 13.20 -0.35 1.55
N SER A 46 14.16 0.37 0.96
CA SER A 46 14.63 1.63 1.52
C SER A 46 13.51 2.68 1.59
N VAL A 47 12.62 2.70 0.59
CA VAL A 47 11.44 3.59 0.61
C VAL A 47 10.49 3.23 1.76
N LEU A 48 10.29 1.92 2.03
CA LEU A 48 9.51 1.45 3.18
C LEU A 48 10.16 1.82 4.52
N GLN A 49 11.49 1.70 4.63
CA GLN A 49 12.25 2.09 5.83
C GLN A 49 12.17 3.59 6.12
N GLU A 50 11.99 4.42 5.10
CA GLU A 50 11.72 5.84 5.24
C GLU A 50 10.27 6.14 5.70
N GLY A 51 9.45 5.10 5.93
CA GLY A 51 8.07 5.21 6.41
C GLY A 51 7.02 5.49 5.32
N TYR A 52 7.37 5.31 4.04
CA TYR A 52 6.42 5.48 2.94
C TYR A 52 5.81 4.14 2.53
N GLU A 53 4.50 4.10 2.48
CA GLU A 53 3.72 2.92 2.11
C GLU A 53 2.71 3.26 1.02
N SER A 54 2.60 2.38 0.02
CA SER A 54 1.54 2.44 -0.98
C SER A 54 1.32 1.06 -1.61
N ALA A 55 0.12 0.81 -2.14
CA ALA A 55 -0.18 -0.43 -2.85
C ALA A 55 0.78 -0.66 -4.01
N ALA A 56 1.10 0.39 -4.78
CA ALA A 56 2.04 0.31 -5.88
C ALA A 56 3.47 -0.05 -5.42
N LEU A 57 3.91 0.46 -4.27
CA LEU A 57 5.23 0.13 -3.72
C LEU A 57 5.29 -1.35 -3.33
N TYR A 58 4.30 -1.85 -2.60
CA TYR A 58 4.23 -3.24 -2.22
C TYR A 58 4.04 -4.17 -3.43
N ASN A 59 3.21 -3.81 -4.41
CA ASN A 59 3.04 -4.61 -5.63
C ASN A 59 4.36 -4.72 -6.41
N ASN A 60 5.07 -3.60 -6.60
CA ASN A 60 6.34 -3.58 -7.33
C ASN A 60 7.45 -4.34 -6.58
N LEU A 61 7.49 -4.25 -5.25
CA LEU A 61 8.39 -5.04 -4.43
C LEU A 61 8.07 -6.54 -4.52
N GLY A 62 6.79 -6.90 -4.49
CA GLY A 62 6.31 -8.25 -4.74
C GLY A 62 6.77 -8.79 -6.10
N ASN A 63 6.61 -7.96 -7.15
CA ASN A 63 7.09 -8.29 -8.49
C ASN A 63 8.61 -8.51 -8.52
N ALA A 64 9.39 -7.66 -7.83
CA ALA A 64 10.84 -7.80 -7.77
C ALA A 64 11.26 -9.09 -7.07
N TYR A 65 10.63 -9.45 -5.94
CA TYR A 65 10.88 -10.71 -5.25
C TYR A 65 10.45 -11.93 -6.07
N TYR A 66 9.31 -11.86 -6.73
CA TYR A 66 8.88 -12.93 -7.63
C TYR A 66 9.91 -13.22 -8.71
N ARG A 67 10.46 -12.17 -9.34
CA ARG A 67 11.51 -12.28 -10.37
C ARG A 67 12.84 -12.83 -9.83
N GLN A 68 13.08 -12.74 -8.54
CA GLN A 68 14.22 -13.35 -7.84
C GLN A 68 13.95 -14.80 -7.41
N GLY A 69 12.71 -15.31 -7.56
CA GLY A 69 12.31 -16.63 -7.08
C GLY A 69 11.91 -16.67 -5.60
N GLU A 70 11.88 -15.52 -4.93
CA GLU A 70 11.54 -15.36 -3.50
C GLU A 70 10.02 -15.33 -3.33
N LEU A 71 9.36 -16.48 -3.57
CA LEU A 71 7.89 -16.57 -3.64
C LEU A 71 7.21 -16.14 -2.34
N ALA A 72 7.77 -16.51 -1.18
CA ALA A 72 7.18 -16.16 0.12
C ALA A 72 7.20 -14.64 0.36
N LEU A 73 8.30 -13.97 -0.01
CA LEU A 73 8.40 -12.51 0.09
C LEU A 73 7.48 -11.81 -0.91
N ALA A 74 7.32 -12.37 -2.11
CA ALA A 74 6.38 -11.86 -3.09
C ALA A 74 4.94 -11.91 -2.57
N LEU A 75 4.51 -13.07 -2.01
CA LEU A 75 3.18 -13.24 -1.41
C LEU A 75 2.90 -12.21 -0.32
N ILE A 76 3.82 -12.07 0.64
CA ILE A 76 3.66 -11.11 1.75
C ILE A 76 3.46 -9.68 1.22
N ASN A 77 4.19 -9.29 0.18
CA ASN A 77 4.10 -7.94 -0.37
C ASN A 77 2.81 -7.74 -1.18
N TYR A 78 2.35 -8.72 -1.96
CA TYR A 78 1.05 -8.64 -2.63
C TYR A 78 -0.11 -8.59 -1.63
N GLU A 79 -0.07 -9.37 -0.55
CA GLU A 79 -1.07 -9.29 0.53
C GLU A 79 -1.10 -7.88 1.17
N ARG A 80 0.06 -7.29 1.46
CA ARG A 80 0.15 -5.92 1.96
C ARG A 80 -0.42 -4.90 0.97
N ALA A 81 -0.16 -5.08 -0.32
CA ALA A 81 -0.72 -4.24 -1.37
C ALA A 81 -2.25 -4.32 -1.39
N LEU A 82 -2.83 -5.53 -1.28
CA LEU A 82 -4.28 -5.75 -1.23
C LEU A 82 -4.94 -5.17 0.02
N LEU A 83 -4.25 -5.15 1.18
CA LEU A 83 -4.77 -4.46 2.36
C LEU A 83 -5.00 -2.97 2.11
N LEU A 84 -4.18 -2.35 1.24
CA LEU A 84 -4.31 -0.94 0.88
C LEU A 84 -5.32 -0.70 -0.26
N THR A 85 -5.41 -1.64 -1.20
CA THR A 85 -6.31 -1.57 -2.37
C THR A 85 -7.00 -2.90 -2.63
N PRO A 86 -8.04 -3.27 -1.85
CA PRO A 86 -8.64 -4.62 -1.89
C PRO A 86 -9.29 -5.01 -3.23
N ARG A 87 -9.58 -4.03 -4.10
CA ARG A 87 -10.25 -4.26 -5.40
C ARG A 87 -9.33 -4.17 -6.60
N ASP A 88 -8.04 -4.04 -6.39
CA ASP A 88 -7.08 -3.97 -7.49
C ASP A 88 -6.93 -5.36 -8.12
N SER A 89 -7.42 -5.49 -9.36
CA SER A 89 -7.42 -6.77 -10.08
C SER A 89 -6.02 -7.22 -10.45
N GLU A 90 -5.10 -6.30 -10.75
CA GLU A 90 -3.72 -6.63 -11.09
C GLU A 90 -3.01 -7.30 -9.91
N ILE A 91 -3.18 -6.73 -8.71
CA ILE A 91 -2.58 -7.29 -7.49
C ILE A 91 -3.20 -8.64 -7.15
N GLN A 92 -4.53 -8.78 -7.31
CA GLN A 92 -5.23 -10.06 -7.10
C GLN A 92 -4.73 -11.14 -8.06
N GLU A 93 -4.52 -10.81 -9.33
CA GLU A 93 -3.99 -11.73 -10.34
C GLU A 93 -2.54 -12.12 -10.02
N ASN A 94 -1.69 -11.17 -9.65
CA ASN A 94 -0.31 -11.43 -9.25
C ASN A 94 -0.25 -12.37 -8.04
N LEU A 95 -1.07 -12.12 -7.02
CA LEU A 95 -1.16 -12.95 -5.83
C LEU A 95 -1.63 -14.37 -6.18
N ALA A 96 -2.72 -14.50 -6.94
CA ALA A 96 -3.25 -15.80 -7.36
C ALA A 96 -2.23 -16.59 -8.19
N PHE A 97 -1.49 -15.89 -9.06
CA PHE A 97 -0.44 -16.50 -9.86
C PHE A 97 0.69 -17.06 -9.00
N VAL A 98 1.16 -16.32 -8.00
CA VAL A 98 2.22 -16.79 -7.11
C VAL A 98 1.71 -17.92 -6.22
N TYR A 99 0.48 -17.88 -5.72
CA TYR A 99 -0.14 -19.00 -5.02
C TYR A 99 -0.15 -20.30 -5.86
N SER A 100 -0.41 -20.19 -7.16
CA SER A 100 -0.38 -21.36 -8.04
C SER A 100 1.02 -21.98 -8.23
N LYS A 101 2.09 -21.27 -7.87
CA LYS A 101 3.48 -21.72 -7.95
C LYS A 101 4.02 -22.27 -6.63
N THR A 102 3.33 -22.02 -5.52
CA THR A 102 3.68 -22.61 -4.23
C THR A 102 3.12 -24.02 -4.16
N GLU A 103 3.97 -25.02 -3.87
CA GLU A 103 3.58 -26.43 -3.78
C GLU A 103 2.63 -26.74 -2.61
N ASP A 104 2.54 -25.82 -1.65
CA ASP A 104 1.75 -25.98 -0.44
C ASP A 104 0.32 -25.50 -0.68
N HIS A 105 -0.48 -26.36 -1.29
CA HIS A 105 -1.93 -26.17 -1.39
C HIS A 105 -2.57 -26.48 -0.04
N VAL A 106 -2.44 -25.55 0.90
CA VAL A 106 -3.22 -25.61 2.14
C VAL A 106 -4.68 -25.40 1.73
N GLU A 107 -5.45 -26.50 1.70
CA GLU A 107 -6.90 -26.40 1.54
C GLU A 107 -7.42 -25.44 2.61
N SER A 108 -7.84 -24.26 2.21
CA SER A 108 -8.42 -23.29 3.12
C SER A 108 -9.64 -23.94 3.78
N LEU A 109 -9.63 -24.02 5.12
CA LEU A 109 -10.78 -24.49 5.87
C LEU A 109 -12.05 -23.78 5.38
N PRO A 110 -13.18 -24.50 5.25
CA PRO A 110 -14.41 -23.89 4.77
C PRO A 110 -14.81 -22.71 5.67
N VAL A 111 -14.66 -21.53 5.15
CA VAL A 111 -14.97 -20.30 5.88
C VAL A 111 -16.49 -20.19 6.00
N LEU A 112 -16.98 -20.04 7.22
CA LEU A 112 -18.41 -19.83 7.49
C LEU A 112 -18.95 -18.70 6.60
N PHE A 113 -20.16 -18.87 6.06
CA PHE A 113 -20.77 -17.89 5.14
C PHE A 113 -20.83 -16.46 5.73
N ILE A 114 -21.00 -16.33 7.03
CA ILE A 114 -20.98 -15.06 7.75
C ILE A 114 -19.62 -14.34 7.65
N VAL A 115 -18.50 -15.10 7.77
CA VAL A 115 -17.15 -14.53 7.66
C VAL A 115 -16.91 -14.08 6.21
N ARG A 116 -17.35 -14.86 5.24
CA ARG A 116 -17.24 -14.53 3.81
C ARG A 116 -18.07 -13.28 3.48
N TRP A 117 -19.29 -13.19 4.02
CA TRP A 117 -20.14 -12.01 3.87
C TRP A 117 -19.51 -10.77 4.52
N TRP A 118 -18.97 -10.90 5.73
CA TRP A 118 -18.27 -9.83 6.43
C TRP A 118 -17.03 -9.34 5.66
N GLN A 119 -16.20 -10.27 5.19
CA GLN A 119 -15.04 -9.96 4.35
C GLN A 119 -15.44 -9.24 3.07
N SER A 120 -16.51 -9.67 2.42
CA SER A 120 -17.05 -9.00 1.23
C SER A 120 -17.52 -7.58 1.54
N LEU A 121 -18.14 -7.36 2.69
CA LEU A 121 -18.61 -6.05 3.13
C LEU A 121 -17.44 -5.11 3.44
N VAL A 122 -16.43 -5.60 4.15
CA VAL A 122 -15.21 -4.82 4.45
C VAL A 122 -14.42 -4.51 3.18
N ALA A 123 -14.36 -5.45 2.23
CA ALA A 123 -13.70 -5.27 0.94
C ALA A 123 -14.42 -4.31 -0.02
N LEU A 124 -15.66 -3.84 0.32
CA LEU A 124 -16.38 -2.84 -0.47
C LEU A 124 -15.67 -1.50 -0.54
N ALA A 125 -14.83 -1.18 0.42
CA ALA A 125 -14.07 0.07 0.46
C ALA A 125 -12.70 -0.15 1.11
N SER A 126 -11.74 0.67 0.76
CA SER A 126 -10.45 0.73 1.46
C SER A 126 -10.63 1.27 2.88
N ALA A 127 -9.64 1.05 3.74
CA ALA A 127 -9.67 1.57 5.11
C ALA A 127 -9.87 3.09 5.15
N ARG A 128 -9.26 3.82 4.21
CA ARG A 128 -9.42 5.28 4.09
C ARG A 128 -10.86 5.68 3.75
N GLU A 129 -11.51 4.96 2.83
CA GLU A 129 -12.90 5.22 2.45
C GLU A 129 -13.85 4.93 3.61
N TRP A 130 -13.62 3.84 4.36
CA TRP A 130 -14.39 3.54 5.58
C TRP A 130 -14.27 4.64 6.63
N VAL A 131 -13.07 5.15 6.87
CA VAL A 131 -12.85 6.28 7.79
C VAL A 131 -13.61 7.52 7.32
N SER A 132 -13.58 7.83 6.03
CA SER A 132 -14.32 8.96 5.46
C SER A 132 -15.83 8.82 5.63
N ILE A 133 -16.37 7.62 5.40
CA ILE A 133 -17.80 7.31 5.60
C ILE A 133 -18.19 7.52 7.07
N ILE A 134 -17.38 7.02 8.02
CA ILE A 134 -17.64 7.18 9.46
C ILE A 134 -17.63 8.66 9.85
N ILE A 135 -16.68 9.44 9.38
CA ILE A 135 -16.61 10.88 9.65
C ILE A 135 -17.86 11.60 9.13
N VAL A 136 -18.29 11.31 7.90
CA VAL A 136 -19.50 11.91 7.32
C VAL A 136 -20.73 11.56 8.14
N LEU A 137 -20.92 10.31 8.52
CA LEU A 137 -22.03 9.87 9.36
C LEU A 137 -22.02 10.55 10.73
N LEU A 138 -20.85 10.71 11.35
CA LEU A 138 -20.68 11.44 12.62
C LEU A 138 -21.10 12.92 12.46
N CYS A 139 -20.68 13.58 11.40
CA CYS A 139 -21.07 14.96 11.13
C CYS A 139 -22.60 15.08 10.93
N ILE A 140 -23.20 14.16 10.19
CA ILE A 140 -24.66 14.15 9.97
C ILE A 140 -25.40 13.97 11.30
N THR A 141 -24.97 13.03 12.16
CA THR A 141 -25.60 12.81 13.46
C THR A 141 -25.45 14.00 14.39
N CYS A 142 -24.27 14.64 14.43
CA CYS A 142 -24.08 15.87 15.21
C CYS A 142 -24.97 17.00 14.73
N CYS A 143 -25.09 17.22 13.42
CA CYS A 143 -25.99 18.22 12.84
C CYS A 143 -27.46 17.92 13.18
N ALA A 144 -27.89 16.69 13.09
CA ALA A 144 -29.25 16.28 13.44
C ALA A 144 -29.57 16.55 14.93
N VAL A 145 -28.65 16.27 15.83
CA VAL A 145 -28.78 16.57 17.28
C VAL A 145 -28.92 18.06 17.50
N VAL A 146 -28.09 18.90 16.86
CA VAL A 146 -28.15 20.38 17.00
C VAL A 146 -29.44 20.97 16.47
N VAL A 147 -30.04 20.36 15.43
CA VAL A 147 -31.35 20.82 14.86
C VAL A 147 -32.50 20.38 15.72
N PHE A 148 -32.41 19.27 16.43
CA PHE A 148 -33.49 18.72 17.24
C PHE A 148 -33.57 19.29 18.65
N PHE A 149 -32.44 19.81 19.18
CA PHE A 149 -32.35 20.49 20.49
C PHE A 149 -32.13 21.99 20.34
#